data_ab8d43733d5e3aae6ace58fee9d9d2dd
#
_entry.id   ab8d43733d5e3aae6ace58fee9d9d2dd
#
_cell.length_a   1.000
_cell.length_b   1.000
_cell.length_c   1.000
_cell.angle_alpha   90.00
_cell.angle_beta   90.00
_cell.angle_gamma   90.00
#
_symmetry.space_group_name_H-M   'P 1'
#
loop_
_entity.id
_entity.type
_entity.pdbx_description
1 polymer ?
#
loop_
_entity_poly.entity_id
_entity_poly.type
_entity_poly.pdbx_seq_one_letter_code
_entity_poly.pdbx_strand_id
1 'polypeptide(L)'
;MRKISIVSIFAILLFANAYAQNESFNCYPTNWWAGMKYNKVQIMIHGKRIGDAKAYTINYPGVKLEKVNRVESKNYVFLDIDITSVAKPGILQIKVKARDSTFTIDFPIRKRRGGNGTSFAQGVTSKDFIYLIMPDRFSDGDANNDRVPGMRDQSLDRDSVYARHGGDLKGIENHLDYLKSLGVTTLWLNPVIENDMPNRTEHGYAFTNHYKIDPRLGGEKAYHELIDKTHAMGMKIIQDAVYNHVGSFHFTVIDPPMKDWLHQWPEYTNTTFKDQVLFDPYASANEKKKMSDGWFTRSMPDLNQENPYVANFLIEHAIWTVEEFGIDGWRIDTYAYNDLEFMNRCNKALMDEYPRITMFGETWVHGVINQSYFVQNKYNIPYKSNLQAPTDFQALWGITDAMTKDFGWTDGVNELYTTLAQDFVYKDPLRNVIFLDNHDLSRFYSVVGEDILKYKAALAWLLTCRGIPQLYYGDEIGMKGFTSPNDGYVRKDFPGGWASDPENKFLKEGRNSKEEDIWEYIAKLANFRKASSAITTGKMMQFAPQKGEYVFFRYDSKQTIMTVLNTAKEKLTIVMSNYSERTKGFSKMKNIVTGQVSSLSDFSLMPMESGVWELEK
;
A
#
# COMPACT_ATOMS: atom_id res chain seq x y z
N MET A 1 -28.23 -28.03 -88.91
CA MET A 1 -28.54 -27.40 -87.62
C MET A 1 -27.29 -27.33 -86.76
N ARG A 2 -26.63 -26.18 -86.74
CA ARG A 2 -25.41 -25.95 -86.00
C ARG A 2 -25.78 -25.31 -84.65
N LYS A 3 -25.42 -25.90 -83.51
CA LYS A 3 -25.54 -25.30 -82.21
C LYS A 3 -24.30 -24.42 -81.92
N ILE A 4 -24.52 -23.15 -81.68
CA ILE A 4 -23.52 -22.20 -81.23
C ILE A 4 -23.48 -22.27 -79.70
N SER A 5 -22.32 -22.61 -79.10
CA SER A 5 -22.09 -22.55 -77.68
C SER A 5 -21.47 -21.21 -77.32
N ILE A 6 -22.14 -20.46 -76.48
CA ILE A 6 -21.64 -19.19 -75.89
C ILE A 6 -20.82 -19.57 -74.65
N VAL A 7 -19.52 -19.24 -74.66
CA VAL A 7 -18.62 -19.35 -73.50
C VAL A 7 -18.67 -18.00 -72.77
N SER A 8 -19.29 -17.99 -71.61
CA SER A 8 -19.27 -16.82 -70.69
C SER A 8 -17.97 -16.83 -69.86
N ILE A 9 -17.10 -15.85 -70.09
CA ILE A 9 -15.91 -15.60 -69.27
C ILE A 9 -16.36 -14.84 -68.02
N PHE A 10 -16.30 -15.50 -66.88
CA PHE A 10 -16.46 -14.86 -65.57
C PHE A 10 -15.10 -14.29 -65.13
N ALA A 11 -14.94 -12.98 -65.16
CA ALA A 11 -13.80 -12.29 -64.60
C ALA A 11 -13.97 -12.24 -63.06
N ILE A 12 -13.24 -13.04 -62.33
CA ILE A 12 -13.19 -12.96 -60.85
C ILE A 12 -12.26 -11.78 -60.48
N LEU A 13 -12.86 -10.66 -60.09
CA LEU A 13 -12.14 -9.57 -59.44
C LEU A 13 -11.83 -9.98 -57.98
N LEU A 14 -10.61 -10.43 -57.74
CA LEU A 14 -10.04 -10.58 -56.41
C LEU A 14 -9.84 -9.19 -55.79
N PHE A 15 -10.79 -8.74 -55.00
CA PHE A 15 -10.54 -7.66 -54.06
C PHE A 15 -9.62 -8.19 -52.95
N ALA A 16 -8.35 -7.90 -53.07
CA ALA A 16 -7.43 -8.01 -51.96
C ALA A 16 -7.80 -6.93 -50.95
N ASN A 17 -8.63 -7.29 -49.98
CA ASN A 17 -8.77 -6.51 -48.75
C ASN A 17 -7.40 -6.55 -48.06
N ALA A 18 -6.57 -5.55 -48.29
CA ALA A 18 -5.46 -5.25 -47.42
C ALA A 18 -6.04 -4.83 -46.09
N TYR A 19 -6.17 -5.76 -45.14
CA TYR A 19 -6.30 -5.41 -43.74
C TYR A 19 -5.01 -4.66 -43.40
N ALA A 20 -5.08 -3.33 -43.41
CA ALA A 20 -4.14 -2.52 -42.69
C ALA A 20 -4.27 -2.96 -41.23
N GLN A 21 -3.33 -3.75 -40.74
CA GLN A 21 -3.17 -3.94 -39.29
C GLN A 21 -2.98 -2.54 -38.76
N ASN A 22 -4.00 -2.04 -38.04
CA ASN A 22 -3.86 -0.82 -37.26
C ASN A 22 -2.77 -1.11 -36.22
N GLU A 23 -1.55 -0.65 -36.52
CA GLU A 23 -0.46 -0.71 -35.54
C GLU A 23 -0.94 0.13 -34.35
N SER A 24 -1.20 -0.55 -33.21
CA SER A 24 -1.58 0.14 -31.99
C SER A 24 -0.32 0.70 -31.33
N PHE A 25 -0.30 2.02 -31.13
CA PHE A 25 0.73 2.70 -30.36
C PHE A 25 0.18 3.04 -28.98
N ASN A 26 0.94 2.69 -27.95
CA ASN A 26 0.58 2.96 -26.56
C ASN A 26 1.41 4.13 -26.04
N CYS A 27 0.75 5.07 -25.35
CA CYS A 27 1.40 6.17 -24.64
C CYS A 27 1.42 5.90 -23.15
N TYR A 28 2.52 6.20 -22.51
CA TYR A 28 2.70 6.14 -21.06
C TYR A 28 3.37 7.43 -20.58
N PRO A 29 2.71 8.24 -19.71
CA PRO A 29 1.33 8.04 -19.22
C PRO A 29 0.30 8.01 -20.36
N THR A 30 -0.89 7.43 -20.07
CA THR A 30 -1.97 7.30 -21.08
C THR A 30 -2.66 8.62 -21.38
N ASN A 31 -2.56 9.59 -20.49
CA ASN A 31 -3.11 10.94 -20.55
C ASN A 31 -2.39 11.83 -19.52
N TRP A 32 -2.65 13.15 -19.59
CA TRP A 32 -2.24 14.09 -18.55
C TRP A 32 -3.32 15.14 -18.31
N TRP A 33 -3.09 16.08 -17.39
CA TRP A 33 -4.08 17.09 -17.03
C TRP A 33 -3.56 18.52 -17.23
N ALA A 34 -4.42 19.39 -17.70
CA ALA A 34 -4.12 20.81 -17.78
C ALA A 34 -4.06 21.43 -16.38
N GLY A 35 -3.05 22.26 -16.14
CA GLY A 35 -2.91 22.99 -14.87
C GLY A 35 -2.24 22.19 -13.73
N MET A 36 -1.57 21.07 -14.03
CA MET A 36 -0.68 20.40 -13.10
C MET A 36 0.56 21.26 -12.82
N LYS A 37 1.08 21.20 -11.59
CA LYS A 37 2.40 21.78 -11.28
C LYS A 37 3.50 20.96 -11.93
N TYR A 38 3.33 19.62 -11.95
CA TYR A 38 4.18 18.71 -12.72
C TYR A 38 3.76 18.79 -14.19
N ASN A 39 4.25 19.81 -14.88
CA ASN A 39 3.85 20.19 -16.25
C ASN A 39 4.86 19.76 -17.33
N LYS A 40 6.07 19.34 -16.94
CA LYS A 40 7.06 18.76 -17.86
C LYS A 40 6.92 17.26 -17.84
N VAL A 41 6.31 16.73 -18.87
CA VAL A 41 5.92 15.32 -18.97
C VAL A 41 6.73 14.63 -20.05
N GLN A 42 7.22 13.42 -19.78
CA GLN A 42 7.92 12.60 -20.73
C GLN A 42 7.02 11.47 -21.23
N ILE A 43 6.41 11.63 -22.37
CA ILE A 43 5.54 10.61 -22.95
C ILE A 43 6.40 9.50 -23.58
N MET A 44 6.40 8.31 -23.00
CA MET A 44 6.93 7.10 -23.62
C MET A 44 5.90 6.56 -24.63
N ILE A 45 6.25 6.47 -25.89
CA ILE A 45 5.41 5.84 -26.92
C ILE A 45 6.03 4.50 -27.28
N HIS A 46 5.26 3.43 -27.14
CA HIS A 46 5.64 2.05 -27.46
C HIS A 46 4.79 1.53 -28.62
N GLY A 47 5.43 0.97 -29.59
CA GLY A 47 4.83 0.31 -30.74
C GLY A 47 5.85 0.02 -31.83
N LYS A 48 5.50 -0.88 -32.75
CA LYS A 48 6.42 -1.39 -33.75
C LYS A 48 7.11 -0.27 -34.54
N ARG A 49 8.44 -0.18 -34.39
CA ARG A 49 9.32 0.75 -35.11
C ARG A 49 8.95 2.24 -34.99
N ILE A 50 8.24 2.64 -33.93
CA ILE A 50 7.88 4.04 -33.72
C ILE A 50 9.13 4.94 -33.63
N GLY A 51 10.24 4.46 -33.07
CA GLY A 51 11.51 5.17 -32.96
C GLY A 51 12.20 5.48 -34.29
N ASP A 52 11.83 4.79 -35.36
CA ASP A 52 12.38 5.03 -36.72
C ASP A 52 11.67 6.17 -37.46
N ALA A 53 10.58 6.74 -36.92
CA ALA A 53 9.88 7.84 -37.57
C ALA A 53 10.80 9.05 -37.79
N LYS A 54 10.65 9.72 -38.96
CA LYS A 54 11.48 10.85 -39.34
C LYS A 54 11.30 12.07 -38.47
N ALA A 55 10.03 12.34 -38.04
CA ALA A 55 9.69 13.50 -37.23
C ALA A 55 8.43 13.27 -36.39
N TYR A 56 8.38 13.97 -35.28
CA TYR A 56 7.20 14.12 -34.41
C TYR A 56 6.89 15.60 -34.29
N THR A 57 5.63 15.95 -34.39
CA THR A 57 5.17 17.35 -34.24
C THR A 57 3.92 17.42 -33.41
N ILE A 58 3.84 18.42 -32.55
CA ILE A 58 2.70 18.74 -31.71
C ILE A 58 2.25 20.14 -32.06
N ASN A 59 0.99 20.31 -32.39
CA ASN A 59 0.36 21.63 -32.57
C ASN A 59 -0.88 21.70 -31.68
N TYR A 60 -0.67 22.06 -30.44
CA TYR A 60 -1.74 22.19 -29.45
C TYR A 60 -1.53 23.45 -28.60
N PRO A 61 -2.53 24.33 -28.47
CA PRO A 61 -2.37 25.57 -27.71
C PRO A 61 -1.94 25.31 -26.26
N GLY A 62 -0.81 25.90 -25.89
CA GLY A 62 -0.26 25.74 -24.54
C GLY A 62 0.55 24.46 -24.31
N VAL A 63 0.79 23.66 -25.35
CA VAL A 63 1.71 22.49 -25.24
C VAL A 63 2.85 22.65 -26.22
N LYS A 64 4.06 22.43 -25.74
CA LYS A 64 5.30 22.52 -26.52
C LYS A 64 6.05 21.19 -26.49
N LEU A 65 6.44 20.69 -27.65
CA LEU A 65 7.38 19.60 -27.77
C LEU A 65 8.81 20.15 -27.58
N GLU A 66 9.44 19.81 -26.46
CA GLU A 66 10.77 20.28 -26.13
C GLU A 66 11.86 19.42 -26.74
N LYS A 67 11.68 18.09 -26.69
CA LYS A 67 12.68 17.14 -27.14
C LYS A 67 12.06 15.83 -27.63
N VAL A 68 12.69 15.23 -28.62
CA VAL A 68 12.42 13.87 -29.08
C VAL A 68 13.63 13.02 -28.74
N ASN A 69 13.47 12.08 -27.82
CA ASN A 69 14.53 11.18 -27.39
C ASN A 69 14.36 9.82 -28.08
N ARG A 70 15.28 9.47 -28.96
CA ARG A 70 15.40 8.14 -29.54
C ARG A 70 16.31 7.29 -28.68
N VAL A 71 15.90 6.07 -28.42
CA VAL A 71 16.59 5.12 -27.55
C VAL A 71 17.09 3.91 -28.35
N GLU A 72 17.68 2.93 -27.68
CA GLU A 72 18.27 1.76 -28.32
C GLU A 72 17.23 0.94 -29.09
N SER A 73 16.08 0.68 -28.47
CA SER A 73 14.98 -0.04 -29.13
C SER A 73 14.24 0.88 -30.12
N LYS A 74 14.07 0.39 -31.34
CA LYS A 74 13.27 1.07 -32.37
C LYS A 74 11.77 1.03 -32.09
N ASN A 75 11.34 0.24 -31.14
CA ASN A 75 9.93 0.15 -30.73
C ASN A 75 9.54 1.25 -29.73
N TYR A 76 10.48 2.13 -29.37
CA TYR A 76 10.24 3.21 -28.41
C TYR A 76 10.70 4.57 -28.90
N VAL A 77 10.00 5.60 -28.46
CA VAL A 77 10.44 7.00 -28.49
C VAL A 77 9.90 7.70 -27.24
N PHE A 78 10.69 8.61 -26.70
CA PHE A 78 10.26 9.44 -25.57
C PHE A 78 10.15 10.90 -26.03
N LEU A 79 9.01 11.51 -25.76
CA LEU A 79 8.72 12.90 -26.10
C LEU A 79 8.65 13.73 -24.82
N ASP A 80 9.58 14.66 -24.64
CA ASP A 80 9.54 15.62 -23.55
C ASP A 80 8.63 16.78 -23.97
N ILE A 81 7.53 16.98 -23.26
CA ILE A 81 6.58 18.05 -23.51
C ILE A 81 6.46 18.99 -22.32
N ASP A 82 6.19 20.27 -22.60
CA ASP A 82 5.83 21.25 -21.59
C ASP A 82 4.35 21.62 -21.77
N ILE A 83 3.52 21.33 -20.75
CA ILE A 83 2.10 21.65 -20.69
C ILE A 83 1.93 22.93 -19.87
N THR A 84 1.93 24.05 -20.52
CA THR A 84 1.88 25.36 -19.85
C THR A 84 0.51 25.64 -19.20
N SER A 85 0.45 26.65 -18.35
CA SER A 85 -0.78 27.05 -17.64
C SER A 85 -1.92 27.51 -18.53
N VAL A 86 -1.65 27.82 -19.81
CA VAL A 86 -2.68 28.22 -20.79
C VAL A 86 -3.28 27.05 -21.55
N ALA A 87 -2.71 25.84 -21.41
CA ALA A 87 -3.27 24.64 -22.01
C ALA A 87 -4.67 24.34 -21.45
N LYS A 88 -5.57 23.91 -22.31
CA LYS A 88 -6.94 23.55 -21.93
C LYS A 88 -7.16 22.05 -22.16
N PRO A 89 -8.15 21.43 -21.48
CA PRO A 89 -8.55 20.07 -21.79
C PRO A 89 -8.96 19.87 -23.25
N GLY A 90 -8.58 18.73 -23.83
CA GLY A 90 -8.86 18.34 -25.21
C GLY A 90 -7.96 17.17 -25.64
N ILE A 91 -7.98 16.83 -26.92
CA ILE A 91 -7.14 15.78 -27.50
C ILE A 91 -5.94 16.43 -28.16
N LEU A 92 -4.77 16.20 -27.60
CA LEU A 92 -3.50 16.57 -28.21
C LEU A 92 -3.15 15.52 -29.27
N GLN A 93 -2.96 15.94 -30.52
CA GLN A 93 -2.55 15.08 -31.61
C GLN A 93 -1.04 15.13 -31.81
N ILE A 94 -0.38 13.99 -31.58
CA ILE A 94 1.03 13.80 -31.89
C ILE A 94 1.11 13.33 -33.35
N LYS A 95 1.51 14.23 -34.25
CA LYS A 95 1.68 13.91 -35.66
C LYS A 95 3.03 13.23 -35.88
N VAL A 96 3.00 12.02 -36.40
CA VAL A 96 4.17 11.17 -36.66
C VAL A 96 4.39 11.09 -38.15
N LYS A 97 5.58 11.49 -38.63
CA LYS A 97 6.01 11.32 -40.02
C LYS A 97 6.91 10.09 -40.08
N ALA A 98 6.38 8.95 -40.47
CA ALA A 98 7.10 7.75 -40.73
C ALA A 98 7.86 7.85 -42.11
N ARG A 99 8.49 6.75 -42.55
CA ARG A 99 9.24 6.76 -43.81
C ARG A 99 8.33 7.04 -45.01
N ASP A 100 7.22 6.35 -45.09
CA ASP A 100 6.34 6.31 -46.25
C ASP A 100 4.88 6.74 -45.95
N SER A 101 4.62 7.15 -44.69
CA SER A 101 3.28 7.53 -44.22
C SER A 101 3.35 8.65 -43.19
N THR A 102 2.19 9.26 -42.93
CA THR A 102 2.00 10.18 -41.83
C THR A 102 0.71 9.78 -41.12
N PHE A 103 0.76 9.68 -39.79
CA PHE A 103 -0.38 9.34 -38.95
C PHE A 103 -0.36 10.17 -37.66
N THR A 104 -1.41 10.07 -36.87
CA THR A 104 -1.53 10.76 -35.58
C THR A 104 -1.74 9.76 -34.47
N ILE A 105 -1.20 10.10 -33.29
CA ILE A 105 -1.46 9.42 -32.03
C ILE A 105 -2.19 10.43 -31.15
N ASP A 106 -3.36 10.07 -30.66
CA ASP A 106 -4.14 10.90 -29.78
C ASP A 106 -3.65 10.77 -28.34
N PHE A 107 -3.41 11.91 -27.67
CA PHE A 107 -3.01 11.97 -26.28
C PHE A 107 -3.97 12.91 -25.52
N PRO A 108 -4.83 12.40 -24.62
CA PRO A 108 -5.79 13.22 -23.92
C PRO A 108 -5.13 14.17 -22.90
N ILE A 109 -5.46 15.45 -22.97
CA ILE A 109 -5.22 16.42 -21.90
C ILE A 109 -6.55 16.59 -21.18
N ARG A 110 -6.65 16.11 -19.95
CA ARG A 110 -7.91 16.10 -19.19
C ARG A 110 -8.05 17.33 -18.29
N LYS A 111 -9.25 17.56 -17.79
CA LYS A 111 -9.51 18.53 -16.73
C LYS A 111 -9.13 17.89 -15.40
N ARG A 112 -8.44 18.63 -14.55
CA ARG A 112 -8.07 18.17 -13.21
C ARG A 112 -9.28 17.87 -12.34
N ARG A 113 -9.11 16.89 -11.45
CA ARG A 113 -10.02 16.61 -10.34
C ARG A 113 -10.02 17.80 -9.36
N GLY A 114 -11.19 18.20 -8.89
CA GLY A 114 -11.31 19.22 -7.84
C GLY A 114 -11.14 18.61 -6.45
N GLY A 115 -10.78 19.44 -5.46
CA GLY A 115 -10.73 19.02 -4.06
C GLY A 115 -9.43 18.35 -3.59
N ASN A 116 -8.31 18.65 -4.25
CA ASN A 116 -6.98 18.22 -3.79
C ASN A 116 -6.77 18.56 -2.31
N GLY A 117 -6.45 17.54 -1.51
CA GLY A 117 -6.26 17.62 -0.06
C GLY A 117 -7.56 17.66 0.76
N THR A 118 -8.75 17.58 0.14
CA THR A 118 -10.04 17.61 0.85
C THR A 118 -10.98 16.48 0.46
N SER A 119 -11.13 16.17 -0.82
CA SER A 119 -11.94 15.04 -1.32
C SER A 119 -11.09 13.92 -1.92
N PHE A 120 -9.81 14.16 -2.18
CA PHE A 120 -8.79 13.17 -2.54
C PHE A 120 -7.41 13.71 -2.17
N ALA A 121 -6.37 12.87 -2.21
CA ALA A 121 -5.02 13.20 -1.75
C ALA A 121 -5.03 13.83 -0.32
N GLN A 122 -5.94 13.36 0.52
CA GLN A 122 -6.22 13.92 1.85
C GLN A 122 -5.09 13.64 2.84
N GLY A 123 -4.29 12.62 2.56
CA GLY A 123 -3.28 12.09 3.46
C GLY A 123 -3.86 11.32 4.63
N VAL A 124 -3.02 10.50 5.23
CA VAL A 124 -3.35 9.66 6.39
C VAL A 124 -2.55 10.12 7.59
N THR A 125 -3.18 10.18 8.73
CA THR A 125 -2.63 10.72 9.98
C THR A 125 -2.95 9.80 11.15
N SER A 126 -2.44 10.12 12.34
CA SER A 126 -2.77 9.42 13.58
C SER A 126 -4.26 9.41 13.94
N LYS A 127 -5.10 10.20 13.25
CA LYS A 127 -6.56 10.14 13.40
C LYS A 127 -7.18 8.97 12.66
N ASP A 128 -6.44 8.38 11.74
CA ASP A 128 -6.93 7.29 10.89
C ASP A 128 -6.68 5.93 11.54
N PHE A 129 -7.48 4.96 11.13
CA PHE A 129 -7.34 3.55 11.40
C PHE A 129 -7.37 2.81 10.07
N ILE A 130 -6.23 2.22 9.71
CA ILE A 130 -6.01 1.55 8.43
C ILE A 130 -6.48 0.10 8.52
N TYR A 131 -7.18 -0.38 7.49
CA TYR A 131 -7.52 -1.78 7.30
C TYR A 131 -6.88 -2.27 6.01
N LEU A 132 -5.92 -3.20 6.13
CA LEU A 132 -5.20 -3.81 5.01
C LEU A 132 -6.02 -4.95 4.43
N ILE A 133 -6.28 -4.88 3.13
CA ILE A 133 -7.06 -5.87 2.37
C ILE A 133 -6.24 -6.46 1.24
N MET A 134 -6.26 -7.78 1.13
CA MET A 134 -5.86 -8.50 -0.07
C MET A 134 -7.11 -8.76 -0.92
N PRO A 135 -7.32 -8.04 -2.05
CA PRO A 135 -8.58 -8.08 -2.79
C PRO A 135 -9.01 -9.48 -3.18
N ASP A 136 -8.08 -10.28 -3.73
CA ASP A 136 -8.32 -11.65 -4.17
C ASP A 136 -8.85 -12.59 -3.05
N ARG A 137 -8.67 -12.22 -1.77
CA ARG A 137 -8.97 -13.06 -0.59
C ARG A 137 -10.06 -12.53 0.31
N PHE A 138 -10.59 -11.34 0.00
CA PHE A 138 -11.55 -10.70 0.90
C PHE A 138 -13.00 -11.04 0.57
N SER A 139 -13.42 -10.79 -0.66
CA SER A 139 -14.80 -11.11 -1.11
C SER A 139 -14.90 -11.07 -2.63
N ASP A 140 -15.62 -12.02 -3.21
CA ASP A 140 -16.05 -12.06 -4.60
C ASP A 140 -17.36 -11.29 -4.76
N GLY A 141 -17.31 -10.18 -5.49
CA GLY A 141 -18.48 -9.34 -5.78
C GLY A 141 -18.99 -9.48 -7.19
N ASP A 142 -18.19 -10.01 -8.11
CA ASP A 142 -18.55 -10.25 -9.51
C ASP A 142 -17.82 -11.47 -10.10
N ALA A 143 -18.37 -12.64 -9.94
CA ALA A 143 -17.81 -13.88 -10.46
C ALA A 143 -17.58 -13.92 -12.00
N ASN A 144 -18.05 -12.93 -12.75
CA ASN A 144 -17.78 -12.85 -14.19
C ASN A 144 -16.35 -12.37 -14.49
N ASN A 145 -15.69 -11.73 -13.54
CA ASN A 145 -14.32 -11.24 -13.71
C ASN A 145 -13.24 -12.21 -13.20
N ASP A 146 -13.58 -13.29 -12.52
CA ASP A 146 -12.64 -14.28 -11.95
C ASP A 146 -11.61 -14.79 -12.96
N ARG A 147 -12.06 -15.00 -14.20
CA ARG A 147 -11.24 -15.42 -15.33
C ARG A 147 -11.47 -14.52 -16.53
N VAL A 148 -10.43 -13.83 -16.95
CA VAL A 148 -10.49 -12.93 -18.11
C VAL A 148 -9.78 -13.55 -19.31
N PRO A 149 -10.48 -13.74 -20.45
CA PRO A 149 -9.86 -14.27 -21.65
C PRO A 149 -8.63 -13.46 -22.07
N GLY A 150 -7.53 -14.15 -22.36
CA GLY A 150 -6.27 -13.53 -22.79
C GLY A 150 -5.29 -13.25 -21.65
N MET A 151 -5.71 -13.26 -20.39
CA MET A 151 -4.79 -13.26 -19.25
C MET A 151 -4.06 -14.60 -19.14
N ARG A 152 -2.81 -14.60 -18.68
CA ARG A 152 -1.97 -15.82 -18.59
C ARG A 152 -2.39 -16.73 -17.45
N ASP A 153 -2.63 -16.16 -16.28
CA ASP A 153 -3.09 -16.91 -15.11
C ASP A 153 -4.62 -17.04 -15.16
N GLN A 154 -5.07 -18.26 -15.41
CA GLN A 154 -6.48 -18.66 -15.45
C GLN A 154 -6.85 -19.51 -14.23
N SER A 155 -6.00 -19.53 -13.20
CA SER A 155 -6.30 -20.27 -11.97
C SER A 155 -7.53 -19.68 -11.26
N LEU A 156 -8.33 -20.55 -10.69
CA LEU A 156 -9.42 -20.21 -9.78
C LEU A 156 -9.65 -21.44 -8.92
N ASP A 157 -9.01 -21.48 -7.76
CA ASP A 157 -9.00 -22.65 -6.88
C ASP A 157 -8.72 -22.21 -5.43
N ARG A 158 -9.77 -22.13 -4.63
CA ARG A 158 -9.72 -21.67 -3.23
C ARG A 158 -9.01 -22.65 -2.28
N ASP A 159 -8.77 -23.89 -2.70
CA ASP A 159 -8.01 -24.87 -1.93
C ASP A 159 -6.49 -24.75 -2.17
N SER A 160 -6.09 -24.00 -3.18
CA SER A 160 -4.69 -23.77 -3.55
C SER A 160 -4.21 -22.40 -3.09
N VAL A 161 -3.36 -22.36 -2.09
CA VAL A 161 -2.87 -21.11 -1.46
C VAL A 161 -2.24 -20.08 -2.41
N TYR A 162 -1.81 -20.49 -3.60
CA TYR A 162 -1.18 -19.66 -4.62
C TYR A 162 -2.00 -19.48 -5.89
N ALA A 163 -3.17 -20.09 -5.98
CA ALA A 163 -4.12 -19.79 -7.04
C ALA A 163 -4.90 -18.51 -6.72
N ARG A 164 -5.53 -17.94 -7.71
CA ARG A 164 -6.53 -16.90 -7.48
C ARG A 164 -7.79 -17.52 -6.88
N HIS A 165 -8.45 -16.76 -6.02
CA HIS A 165 -9.69 -17.16 -5.36
C HIS A 165 -10.92 -16.39 -5.87
N GLY A 166 -10.72 -15.33 -6.67
CA GLY A 166 -11.79 -14.59 -7.31
C GLY A 166 -12.31 -13.38 -6.50
N GLY A 167 -11.71 -13.06 -5.36
CA GLY A 167 -12.04 -11.81 -4.67
C GLY A 167 -11.68 -10.59 -5.52
N ASP A 168 -12.48 -9.51 -5.42
CA ASP A 168 -12.38 -8.34 -6.28
C ASP A 168 -12.75 -7.01 -5.59
N LEU A 169 -12.65 -5.91 -6.34
CA LEU A 169 -12.95 -4.55 -5.86
C LEU A 169 -14.45 -4.37 -5.55
N LYS A 170 -15.32 -5.07 -6.27
CA LYS A 170 -16.77 -5.05 -6.03
C LYS A 170 -17.12 -5.75 -4.73
N GLY A 171 -16.44 -6.84 -4.41
CA GLY A 171 -16.58 -7.54 -3.13
C GLY A 171 -16.18 -6.63 -1.96
N ILE A 172 -15.08 -5.88 -2.10
CA ILE A 172 -14.70 -4.88 -1.08
C ILE A 172 -15.78 -3.79 -0.95
N GLU A 173 -16.27 -3.27 -2.07
CA GLU A 173 -17.32 -2.24 -2.10
C GLU A 173 -18.59 -2.69 -1.37
N ASN A 174 -18.97 -3.95 -1.50
CA ASN A 174 -20.15 -4.52 -0.87
C ASN A 174 -20.05 -4.58 0.67
N HIS A 175 -18.83 -4.52 1.23
CA HIS A 175 -18.58 -4.63 2.66
C HIS A 175 -18.08 -3.33 3.33
N LEU A 176 -18.20 -2.17 2.66
CA LEU A 176 -17.78 -0.89 3.23
C LEU A 176 -18.53 -0.53 4.52
N ASP A 177 -19.81 -0.88 4.63
CA ASP A 177 -20.59 -0.65 5.86
C ASP A 177 -20.07 -1.48 7.05
N TYR A 178 -19.68 -2.73 6.80
CA TYR A 178 -19.02 -3.58 7.80
C TYR A 178 -17.71 -2.93 8.31
N LEU A 179 -16.86 -2.50 7.39
CA LEU A 179 -15.59 -1.86 7.72
C LEU A 179 -15.79 -0.56 8.50
N LYS A 180 -16.77 0.26 8.07
CA LYS A 180 -17.13 1.50 8.78
C LYS A 180 -17.65 1.23 10.17
N SER A 181 -18.46 0.18 10.39
CA SER A 181 -19.00 -0.20 11.70
C SER A 181 -17.90 -0.66 12.66
N LEU A 182 -16.86 -1.32 12.14
CA LEU A 182 -15.66 -1.70 12.88
C LEU A 182 -14.84 -0.47 13.34
N GLY A 183 -15.06 0.70 12.75
CA GLY A 183 -14.33 1.94 13.04
C GLY A 183 -13.22 2.27 12.06
N VAL A 184 -13.07 1.51 10.98
CA VAL A 184 -12.09 1.76 9.91
C VAL A 184 -12.34 3.13 9.28
N THR A 185 -11.25 3.85 9.00
CA THR A 185 -11.29 5.15 8.32
C THR A 185 -10.50 5.17 7.02
N THR A 186 -9.64 4.19 6.82
CA THR A 186 -8.76 4.13 5.66
C THR A 186 -8.58 2.68 5.20
N LEU A 187 -8.78 2.44 3.92
CA LEU A 187 -8.47 1.16 3.28
C LEU A 187 -7.05 1.21 2.72
N TRP A 188 -6.28 0.15 2.93
CA TRP A 188 -5.06 -0.12 2.22
C TRP A 188 -5.23 -1.42 1.44
N LEU A 189 -5.19 -1.33 0.12
CA LEU A 189 -5.31 -2.49 -0.76
C LEU A 189 -3.92 -2.98 -1.16
N ASN A 190 -3.69 -4.30 -1.13
CA ASN A 190 -2.60 -4.90 -1.89
C ASN A 190 -2.71 -4.42 -3.35
N PRO A 191 -1.62 -4.47 -4.14
CA PRO A 191 -1.62 -3.87 -5.47
C PRO A 191 -2.78 -4.32 -6.34
N VAL A 192 -3.46 -3.35 -6.94
CA VAL A 192 -4.59 -3.56 -7.86
C VAL A 192 -4.20 -3.40 -9.33
N ILE A 193 -2.94 -3.06 -9.58
CA ILE A 193 -2.35 -2.89 -10.92
C ILE A 193 -2.29 -4.24 -11.63
N GLU A 194 -2.41 -4.24 -12.96
CA GLU A 194 -2.35 -5.44 -13.79
C GLU A 194 -1.14 -6.31 -13.48
N ASN A 195 -1.41 -7.55 -13.11
CA ASN A 195 -0.41 -8.58 -12.84
C ASN A 195 -0.66 -9.80 -13.74
N ASP A 196 -0.36 -9.66 -15.03
CA ASP A 196 -0.54 -10.73 -16.02
C ASP A 196 0.69 -11.66 -16.08
N MET A 197 1.12 -12.14 -14.91
CA MET A 197 2.09 -13.22 -14.78
C MET A 197 1.39 -14.57 -15.01
N PRO A 198 2.13 -15.66 -15.35
CA PRO A 198 1.52 -16.97 -15.61
C PRO A 198 1.02 -17.70 -14.35
N ASN A 199 1.41 -17.26 -13.16
CA ASN A 199 1.00 -17.83 -11.87
C ASN A 199 1.33 -16.86 -10.72
N ARG A 200 0.82 -17.16 -9.51
CA ARG A 200 1.04 -16.34 -8.31
C ARG A 200 0.65 -14.88 -8.52
N THR A 201 -0.50 -14.65 -9.13
CA THR A 201 -1.00 -13.30 -9.41
C THR A 201 -1.92 -12.77 -8.32
N GLU A 202 -2.25 -13.61 -7.36
CA GLU A 202 -3.15 -13.32 -6.25
C GLU A 202 -2.67 -12.16 -5.36
N HIS A 203 -1.35 -11.98 -5.22
CA HIS A 203 -0.77 -10.96 -4.35
C HIS A 203 -0.62 -9.57 -4.98
N GLY A 204 -0.57 -9.48 -6.33
CA GLY A 204 -0.52 -8.22 -7.07
C GLY A 204 0.87 -7.59 -7.29
N TYR A 205 1.94 -8.04 -6.61
CA TYR A 205 3.24 -7.33 -6.59
C TYR A 205 4.11 -7.47 -7.84
N ALA A 206 3.75 -8.29 -8.82
CA ALA A 206 4.52 -8.48 -10.05
C ALA A 206 3.86 -7.75 -11.23
N PHE A 207 3.90 -6.41 -11.24
CA PHE A 207 3.25 -5.57 -12.26
C PHE A 207 3.67 -5.94 -13.68
N THR A 208 2.70 -6.03 -14.59
CA THR A 208 2.94 -6.21 -16.02
C THR A 208 2.57 -4.98 -16.84
N ASN A 209 1.76 -4.07 -16.30
CA ASN A 209 1.49 -2.76 -16.88
C ASN A 209 1.04 -1.77 -15.80
N HIS A 210 1.86 -0.79 -15.47
CA HIS A 210 1.59 0.22 -14.45
C HIS A 210 0.32 1.04 -14.68
N TYR A 211 -0.09 1.24 -15.93
CA TYR A 211 -1.20 2.12 -16.30
C TYR A 211 -2.52 1.37 -16.55
N LYS A 212 -2.64 0.16 -15.99
CA LYS A 212 -3.88 -0.62 -16.03
C LYS A 212 -4.21 -1.20 -14.67
N ILE A 213 -5.47 -1.20 -14.32
CA ILE A 213 -5.99 -1.97 -13.17
C ILE A 213 -6.28 -3.40 -13.65
N ASP A 214 -5.96 -4.39 -12.81
CA ASP A 214 -6.16 -5.79 -13.14
C ASP A 214 -7.63 -6.06 -13.46
N PRO A 215 -7.95 -6.55 -14.67
CA PRO A 215 -9.34 -6.78 -15.06
C PRO A 215 -10.02 -7.88 -14.26
N ARG A 216 -9.25 -8.81 -13.63
CA ARG A 216 -9.78 -9.84 -12.73
C ARG A 216 -10.17 -9.27 -11.36
N LEU A 217 -9.83 -8.02 -11.07
CA LEU A 217 -10.34 -7.27 -9.93
C LEU A 217 -11.49 -6.32 -10.31
N GLY A 218 -11.94 -6.34 -11.58
CA GLY A 218 -12.99 -5.47 -12.12
C GLY A 218 -12.48 -4.27 -12.92
N GLY A 219 -11.15 -4.10 -13.05
CA GLY A 219 -10.52 -3.06 -13.87
C GLY A 219 -10.73 -1.64 -13.36
N GLU A 220 -10.41 -0.65 -14.20
CA GLU A 220 -10.44 0.77 -13.85
C GLU A 220 -11.81 1.24 -13.35
N LYS A 221 -12.89 0.76 -13.97
CA LYS A 221 -14.26 1.14 -13.59
C LYS A 221 -14.57 0.76 -12.14
N ALA A 222 -14.32 -0.49 -11.77
CA ALA A 222 -14.57 -0.96 -10.41
C ALA A 222 -13.69 -0.24 -9.39
N TYR A 223 -12.46 0.14 -9.78
CA TYR A 223 -11.58 0.89 -8.89
C TYR A 223 -12.07 2.32 -8.66
N HIS A 224 -12.56 3.01 -9.69
CA HIS A 224 -13.22 4.31 -9.53
C HIS A 224 -14.46 4.23 -8.63
N GLU A 225 -15.34 3.25 -8.87
CA GLU A 225 -16.56 3.04 -8.09
C GLU A 225 -16.26 2.80 -6.61
N LEU A 226 -15.29 1.93 -6.31
CA LEU A 226 -14.85 1.68 -4.94
C LEU A 226 -14.32 2.94 -4.25
N ILE A 227 -13.46 3.71 -4.92
CA ILE A 227 -12.87 4.93 -4.35
C ILE A 227 -13.95 5.98 -4.10
N ASP A 228 -14.81 6.24 -5.08
CA ASP A 228 -15.87 7.23 -4.96
C ASP A 228 -16.83 6.88 -3.81
N LYS A 229 -17.19 5.60 -3.66
CA LYS A 229 -18.06 5.14 -2.57
C LYS A 229 -17.36 5.21 -1.21
N THR A 230 -16.07 4.85 -1.17
CA THR A 230 -15.24 4.97 0.05
C THR A 230 -15.19 6.42 0.52
N HIS A 231 -14.95 7.36 -0.38
CA HIS A 231 -14.97 8.80 -0.08
C HIS A 231 -16.34 9.30 0.34
N ALA A 232 -17.42 8.87 -0.34
CA ALA A 232 -18.79 9.22 0.02
C ALA A 232 -19.16 8.77 1.44
N MET A 233 -18.56 7.70 1.94
CA MET A 233 -18.71 7.23 3.31
C MET A 233 -17.80 7.94 4.32
N GLY A 234 -16.96 8.90 3.88
CA GLY A 234 -16.01 9.63 4.71
C GLY A 234 -14.79 8.82 5.11
N MET A 235 -14.48 7.77 4.36
CA MET A 235 -13.27 6.97 4.49
C MET A 235 -12.26 7.35 3.40
N LYS A 236 -11.02 6.89 3.55
CA LYS A 236 -9.89 7.14 2.65
C LYS A 236 -9.40 5.85 2.03
N ILE A 237 -8.59 5.98 0.99
CA ILE A 237 -7.96 4.83 0.33
C ILE A 237 -6.47 5.07 0.08
N ILE A 238 -5.66 4.04 0.37
CA ILE A 238 -4.23 3.99 0.09
C ILE A 238 -4.00 2.91 -0.94
N GLN A 239 -3.16 3.18 -1.91
CA GLN A 239 -2.68 2.18 -2.86
C GLN A 239 -1.25 1.75 -2.52
N ASP A 240 -0.94 0.50 -2.83
CA ASP A 240 0.41 -0.04 -2.75
C ASP A 240 1.21 0.32 -4.00
N ALA A 241 2.42 0.84 -3.82
CA ALA A 241 3.33 1.22 -4.89
C ALA A 241 4.51 0.26 -4.93
N VAL A 242 4.76 -0.35 -6.08
CA VAL A 242 5.94 -1.18 -6.34
C VAL A 242 6.83 -0.44 -7.33
N TYR A 243 7.90 0.18 -6.82
CA TYR A 243 8.86 0.93 -7.65
C TYR A 243 10.16 0.17 -7.90
N ASN A 244 10.52 -0.74 -7.00
CA ASN A 244 11.77 -1.48 -7.05
C ASN A 244 11.85 -2.43 -8.26
N HIS A 245 10.80 -3.15 -8.53
CA HIS A 245 10.77 -4.23 -9.52
C HIS A 245 9.47 -4.28 -10.30
N VAL A 246 9.44 -5.10 -11.33
CA VAL A 246 8.26 -5.43 -12.13
C VAL A 246 8.17 -6.94 -12.35
N GLY A 247 7.05 -7.43 -12.82
CA GLY A 247 6.93 -8.82 -13.25
C GLY A 247 7.77 -9.09 -14.51
N SER A 248 8.32 -10.29 -14.64
CA SER A 248 9.12 -10.68 -15.83
C SER A 248 8.32 -10.67 -17.14
N PHE A 249 6.98 -10.55 -17.06
CA PHE A 249 6.10 -10.36 -18.21
C PHE A 249 5.66 -8.90 -18.39
N HIS A 250 6.30 -7.95 -17.70
CA HIS A 250 6.08 -6.53 -17.95
C HIS A 250 6.52 -6.19 -19.38
N PHE A 251 5.76 -5.33 -20.07
CA PHE A 251 6.05 -5.03 -21.49
C PHE A 251 7.46 -4.45 -21.70
N THR A 252 8.01 -3.70 -20.72
CA THR A 252 9.38 -3.18 -20.78
C THR A 252 10.46 -4.22 -20.45
N VAL A 253 10.09 -5.40 -19.96
CA VAL A 253 11.00 -6.53 -19.77
C VAL A 253 11.02 -7.39 -21.03
N ILE A 254 9.85 -7.62 -21.63
CA ILE A 254 9.70 -8.42 -22.85
C ILE A 254 10.33 -7.71 -24.06
N ASP A 255 10.12 -6.39 -24.17
CA ASP A 255 10.66 -5.52 -25.21
C ASP A 255 11.24 -4.26 -24.52
N PRO A 256 12.49 -4.32 -24.01
CA PRO A 256 13.05 -3.21 -23.25
C PRO A 256 13.34 -1.98 -24.12
N PRO A 257 13.06 -0.76 -23.63
CA PRO A 257 13.40 0.48 -24.33
C PRO A 257 14.90 0.63 -24.55
N MET A 258 15.69 0.23 -23.58
CA MET A 258 17.15 0.29 -23.56
C MET A 258 17.71 -0.77 -22.63
N LYS A 259 18.97 -1.10 -22.81
CA LYS A 259 19.63 -2.20 -22.11
C LYS A 259 19.70 -1.98 -20.59
N ASP A 260 19.86 -0.73 -20.16
CA ASP A 260 19.96 -0.33 -18.77
C ASP A 260 18.60 0.12 -18.16
N TRP A 261 17.48 -0.28 -18.76
CA TRP A 261 16.15 -0.13 -18.17
C TRP A 261 16.00 -0.94 -16.88
N LEU A 262 16.64 -2.11 -16.86
CA LEU A 262 16.76 -2.99 -15.70
C LEU A 262 18.23 -3.02 -15.26
N HIS A 263 18.49 -3.23 -13.99
CA HIS A 263 19.83 -3.55 -13.53
C HIS A 263 20.31 -4.87 -14.15
N GLN A 264 21.48 -4.81 -14.80
CA GLN A 264 22.07 -5.92 -15.52
C GLN A 264 23.20 -6.58 -14.72
N TRP A 265 23.22 -7.90 -14.74
CA TRP A 265 24.24 -8.73 -14.13
C TRP A 265 24.77 -9.74 -15.14
N PRO A 266 26.05 -10.16 -15.06
CA PRO A 266 26.59 -11.21 -15.94
C PRO A 266 25.81 -12.53 -15.83
N GLU A 267 25.34 -12.84 -14.63
CA GLU A 267 24.45 -13.95 -14.31
C GLU A 267 23.33 -13.44 -13.41
N TYR A 268 22.21 -14.17 -13.34
CA TYR A 268 21.13 -13.81 -12.41
C TYR A 268 21.67 -13.61 -11.01
N THR A 269 21.46 -12.42 -10.48
CA THR A 269 21.90 -12.02 -9.16
C THR A 269 20.69 -11.54 -8.33
N ASN A 270 20.42 -12.23 -7.24
CA ASN A 270 19.38 -11.85 -6.28
C ASN A 270 19.89 -10.73 -5.38
N THR A 271 19.01 -9.87 -4.92
CA THR A 271 19.34 -8.96 -3.81
C THR A 271 19.76 -9.77 -2.57
N THR A 272 20.60 -9.18 -1.75
CA THR A 272 21.07 -9.84 -0.51
C THR A 272 20.05 -9.82 0.62
N PHE A 273 19.00 -9.01 0.51
CA PHE A 273 18.03 -8.73 1.59
C PHE A 273 18.71 -8.23 2.88
N LYS A 274 19.88 -7.57 2.76
CA LYS A 274 20.68 -7.04 3.88
C LYS A 274 20.76 -5.51 3.80
N ASP A 275 19.65 -4.85 4.12
CA ASP A 275 19.49 -3.40 4.12
C ASP A 275 20.59 -2.65 4.90
N GLN A 276 21.16 -3.27 5.93
CA GLN A 276 22.21 -2.66 6.77
C GLN A 276 23.43 -2.22 5.97
N VAL A 277 23.75 -2.93 4.88
CA VAL A 277 24.92 -2.57 4.04
C VAL A 277 24.82 -1.19 3.42
N LEU A 278 23.61 -0.65 3.27
CA LEU A 278 23.39 0.68 2.66
C LEU A 278 23.99 1.82 3.48
N PHE A 279 23.99 1.68 4.80
CA PHE A 279 24.52 2.70 5.74
C PHE A 279 25.70 2.20 6.58
N ASP A 280 26.07 0.93 6.48
CA ASP A 280 27.25 0.36 7.16
C ASP A 280 28.53 1.02 6.59
N PRO A 281 29.35 1.68 7.44
CA PRO A 281 30.59 2.33 7.00
C PRO A 281 31.67 1.32 6.57
N TYR A 282 31.51 0.05 6.91
CA TYR A 282 32.47 -1.04 6.62
C TYR A 282 32.01 -1.93 5.46
N ALA A 283 30.80 -1.77 4.95
CA ALA A 283 30.27 -2.59 3.88
C ALA A 283 31.04 -2.39 2.57
N SER A 284 31.27 -3.47 1.84
CA SER A 284 31.88 -3.39 0.51
C SER A 284 30.93 -2.76 -0.50
N ALA A 285 31.48 -2.08 -1.50
CA ALA A 285 30.69 -1.50 -2.59
C ALA A 285 29.87 -2.56 -3.37
N ASN A 286 30.44 -3.78 -3.50
CA ASN A 286 29.75 -4.87 -4.19
C ASN A 286 28.52 -5.39 -3.38
N GLU A 287 28.59 -5.41 -2.06
CA GLU A 287 27.43 -5.80 -1.23
C GLU A 287 26.35 -4.73 -1.27
N LYS A 288 26.73 -3.44 -1.21
CA LYS A 288 25.78 -2.33 -1.40
C LYS A 288 25.07 -2.47 -2.74
N LYS A 289 25.84 -2.65 -3.83
CA LYS A 289 25.30 -2.83 -5.17
C LYS A 289 24.39 -4.07 -5.28
N LYS A 290 24.76 -5.20 -4.67
CA LYS A 290 23.89 -6.39 -4.66
C LYS A 290 22.59 -6.15 -3.90
N MET A 291 22.62 -5.37 -2.84
CA MET A 291 21.42 -5.06 -2.08
C MET A 291 20.45 -4.18 -2.88
N SER A 292 20.94 -3.09 -3.50
CA SER A 292 20.10 -2.14 -4.24
C SER A 292 19.72 -2.60 -5.64
N ASP A 293 20.66 -3.24 -6.37
CA ASP A 293 20.50 -3.51 -7.79
C ASP A 293 20.22 -5.00 -8.09
N GLY A 294 20.31 -5.87 -7.07
CA GLY A 294 19.98 -7.30 -7.21
C GLY A 294 18.48 -7.49 -7.41
N TRP A 295 18.09 -8.41 -8.30
CA TRP A 295 16.68 -8.67 -8.56
C TRP A 295 15.99 -9.20 -7.29
N PHE A 296 14.77 -8.76 -7.05
CA PHE A 296 14.00 -9.18 -5.89
C PHE A 296 13.74 -10.69 -5.90
N THR A 297 13.27 -11.20 -7.03
CA THR A 297 13.25 -12.64 -7.36
C THR A 297 13.57 -12.82 -8.84
N ARG A 298 13.73 -14.05 -9.29
CA ARG A 298 13.94 -14.37 -10.72
C ARG A 298 12.77 -13.90 -11.61
N SER A 299 11.57 -13.88 -11.09
CA SER A 299 10.35 -13.41 -11.77
C SER A 299 10.04 -11.93 -11.54
N MET A 300 10.85 -11.25 -10.74
CA MET A 300 10.70 -9.83 -10.41
C MET A 300 12.03 -9.10 -10.64
N PRO A 301 12.35 -8.80 -11.91
CA PRO A 301 13.55 -8.05 -12.31
C PRO A 301 13.53 -6.64 -11.74
N ASP A 302 14.71 -6.18 -11.35
CA ASP A 302 14.95 -4.89 -10.72
C ASP A 302 15.00 -3.75 -11.74
N LEU A 303 14.26 -2.67 -11.48
CA LEU A 303 14.23 -1.47 -12.32
C LEU A 303 15.40 -0.55 -11.99
N ASN A 304 16.16 -0.14 -13.00
CA ASN A 304 17.26 0.80 -12.83
C ASN A 304 16.73 2.23 -12.64
N GLN A 305 16.46 2.62 -11.42
CA GLN A 305 15.91 3.92 -11.06
C GLN A 305 16.93 5.08 -11.17
N GLU A 306 18.22 4.79 -11.33
CA GLU A 306 19.25 5.78 -11.69
C GLU A 306 19.09 6.23 -13.15
N ASN A 307 18.49 5.40 -14.00
CA ASN A 307 18.17 5.76 -15.37
C ASN A 307 17.03 6.79 -15.38
N PRO A 308 17.26 8.00 -15.96
CA PRO A 308 16.27 9.08 -15.91
C PRO A 308 14.94 8.75 -16.61
N TYR A 309 14.93 7.88 -17.59
CA TYR A 309 13.70 7.45 -18.28
C TYR A 309 12.86 6.52 -17.39
N VAL A 310 13.50 5.60 -16.66
CA VAL A 310 12.84 4.76 -15.65
C VAL A 310 12.29 5.64 -14.53
N ALA A 311 13.11 6.55 -14.01
CA ALA A 311 12.70 7.45 -12.93
C ALA A 311 11.49 8.31 -13.33
N ASN A 312 11.50 8.90 -14.54
CA ASN A 312 10.37 9.69 -15.03
C ASN A 312 9.10 8.84 -15.19
N PHE A 313 9.22 7.65 -15.79
CA PHE A 313 8.11 6.72 -15.97
C PHE A 313 7.42 6.39 -14.63
N LEU A 314 8.20 6.12 -13.57
CA LEU A 314 7.67 5.80 -12.24
C LEU A 314 7.10 7.02 -11.53
N ILE A 315 7.75 8.19 -11.59
CA ILE A 315 7.26 9.42 -10.98
C ILE A 315 5.95 9.87 -11.64
N GLU A 316 5.90 9.81 -12.96
CA GLU A 316 4.70 10.17 -13.73
C GLU A 316 3.54 9.21 -13.44
N HIS A 317 3.83 7.89 -13.34
CA HIS A 317 2.84 6.92 -12.90
C HIS A 317 2.30 7.23 -11.48
N ALA A 318 3.18 7.58 -10.54
CA ALA A 318 2.78 7.90 -9.18
C ALA A 318 1.83 9.12 -9.13
N ILE A 319 2.16 10.19 -9.87
CA ILE A 319 1.34 11.39 -9.97
C ILE A 319 0.03 11.10 -10.72
N TRP A 320 0.14 10.37 -11.83
CA TRP A 320 -1.00 9.98 -12.67
C TRP A 320 -2.04 9.20 -11.87
N THR A 321 -1.61 8.22 -11.08
CA THR A 321 -2.51 7.40 -10.25
C THR A 321 -3.30 8.24 -9.25
N VAL A 322 -2.65 9.21 -8.60
CA VAL A 322 -3.33 10.10 -7.65
C VAL A 322 -4.39 10.95 -8.35
N GLU A 323 -4.07 11.55 -9.51
CA GLU A 323 -5.03 12.40 -10.23
C GLU A 323 -6.11 11.58 -10.92
N GLU A 324 -5.79 10.40 -11.47
CA GLU A 324 -6.75 9.54 -12.16
C GLU A 324 -7.77 8.97 -11.19
N PHE A 325 -7.32 8.32 -10.15
CA PHE A 325 -8.22 7.58 -9.25
C PHE A 325 -8.64 8.38 -8.02
N GLY A 326 -7.82 9.32 -7.56
CA GLY A 326 -8.12 10.12 -6.38
C GLY A 326 -7.74 9.46 -5.07
N ILE A 327 -6.70 8.64 -5.04
CA ILE A 327 -6.21 8.01 -3.81
C ILE A 327 -5.68 9.04 -2.80
N ASP A 328 -5.64 8.67 -1.52
CA ASP A 328 -5.29 9.57 -0.42
C ASP A 328 -3.86 9.40 0.08
N GLY A 329 -3.19 8.34 -0.30
CA GLY A 329 -1.82 8.06 0.13
C GLY A 329 -1.23 6.84 -0.56
N TRP A 330 0.06 6.61 -0.27
CA TRP A 330 0.83 5.50 -0.78
C TRP A 330 1.47 4.68 0.35
N ARG A 331 1.35 3.36 0.29
CA ARG A 331 2.31 2.45 0.91
C ARG A 331 3.34 2.09 -0.13
N ILE A 332 4.60 2.27 0.16
CA ILE A 332 5.68 1.99 -0.79
C ILE A 332 6.33 0.67 -0.39
N ASP A 333 6.19 -0.30 -1.28
CA ASP A 333 6.73 -1.64 -1.16
C ASP A 333 8.25 -1.64 -1.13
N THR A 334 8.85 -2.54 -0.35
CA THR A 334 10.30 -2.79 -0.31
C THR A 334 11.13 -1.50 -0.33
N TYR A 335 10.80 -0.53 0.54
CA TYR A 335 11.36 0.83 0.46
C TYR A 335 12.89 0.87 0.46
N ALA A 336 13.53 0.05 1.29
CA ALA A 336 14.98 0.02 1.46
C ALA A 336 15.74 -0.53 0.22
N TYR A 337 15.05 -1.18 -0.70
CA TYR A 337 15.66 -1.79 -1.90
C TYR A 337 15.73 -0.82 -3.08
N ASN A 338 14.92 0.23 -3.05
CA ASN A 338 14.87 1.25 -4.11
C ASN A 338 16.12 2.14 -4.07
N ASP A 339 16.45 2.77 -5.20
CA ASP A 339 17.39 3.90 -5.19
C ASP A 339 16.83 5.04 -4.31
N LEU A 340 17.55 5.39 -3.26
CA LEU A 340 17.07 6.32 -2.24
C LEU A 340 16.98 7.76 -2.75
N GLU A 341 17.81 8.16 -3.71
CA GLU A 341 17.73 9.49 -4.34
C GLU A 341 16.55 9.57 -5.30
N PHE A 342 16.26 8.51 -6.04
CA PHE A 342 15.03 8.39 -6.81
C PHE A 342 13.81 8.51 -5.88
N MET A 343 13.79 7.79 -4.75
CA MET A 343 12.69 7.85 -3.80
C MET A 343 12.46 9.27 -3.29
N ASN A 344 13.53 10.01 -2.96
CA ASN A 344 13.43 11.40 -2.56
C ASN A 344 12.83 12.29 -3.68
N ARG A 345 13.21 12.05 -4.95
CA ARG A 345 12.63 12.78 -6.09
C ARG A 345 11.15 12.46 -6.29
N CYS A 346 10.79 11.19 -6.23
CA CYS A 346 9.41 10.73 -6.39
C CYS A 346 8.51 11.28 -5.26
N ASN A 347 8.91 11.11 -4.01
CA ASN A 347 8.19 11.63 -2.86
C ASN A 347 8.03 13.15 -2.93
N LYS A 348 9.10 13.87 -3.33
CA LYS A 348 9.05 15.33 -3.50
C LYS A 348 8.04 15.73 -4.59
N ALA A 349 8.06 15.08 -5.74
CA ALA A 349 7.14 15.37 -6.84
C ALA A 349 5.68 15.18 -6.42
N LEU A 350 5.38 14.11 -5.68
CA LEU A 350 4.06 13.86 -5.10
C LEU A 350 3.66 14.95 -4.10
N MET A 351 4.53 15.33 -3.16
CA MET A 351 4.23 16.37 -2.16
C MET A 351 4.11 17.77 -2.77
N ASP A 352 4.86 18.07 -3.81
CA ASP A 352 4.76 19.35 -4.53
C ASP A 352 3.40 19.47 -5.23
N GLU A 353 2.92 18.38 -5.85
CA GLU A 353 1.63 18.36 -6.54
C GLU A 353 0.44 18.23 -5.56
N TYR A 354 0.61 17.37 -4.53
CA TYR A 354 -0.41 17.04 -3.54
C TYR A 354 0.11 17.26 -2.11
N PRO A 355 0.05 18.51 -1.60
CA PRO A 355 0.73 18.87 -0.33
C PRO A 355 0.24 18.11 0.92
N ARG A 356 -0.92 17.48 0.86
CA ARG A 356 -1.48 16.70 1.98
C ARG A 356 -1.27 15.19 1.86
N ILE A 357 -0.83 14.70 0.70
CA ILE A 357 -0.64 13.27 0.48
C ILE A 357 0.32 12.68 1.51
N THR A 358 0.08 11.45 1.90
CA THR A 358 0.95 10.73 2.84
C THR A 358 1.57 9.52 2.13
N MET A 359 2.88 9.37 2.34
CA MET A 359 3.61 8.18 1.96
C MET A 359 4.21 7.53 3.20
N PHE A 360 4.06 6.22 3.33
CA PHE A 360 4.81 5.42 4.28
C PHE A 360 5.45 4.23 3.57
N GLY A 361 6.66 3.92 3.96
CA GLY A 361 7.45 2.87 3.31
C GLY A 361 7.47 1.60 4.14
N GLU A 362 7.49 0.48 3.46
CA GLU A 362 7.85 -0.77 4.09
C GLU A 362 9.34 -0.73 4.46
N THR A 363 9.57 -0.56 5.74
CA THR A 363 10.92 -0.50 6.31
C THR A 363 11.15 -1.72 7.21
N TRP A 364 11.15 -2.89 6.60
CA TRP A 364 11.39 -4.16 7.30
C TRP A 364 12.89 -4.33 7.57
N VAL A 365 13.37 -3.56 8.53
CA VAL A 365 14.78 -3.50 8.92
C VAL A 365 14.90 -3.64 10.42
N HIS A 366 16.03 -4.13 10.93
CA HIS A 366 16.25 -4.34 12.36
C HIS A 366 16.93 -3.14 13.02
N GLY A 367 16.37 -2.69 14.13
CA GLY A 367 16.88 -1.59 14.95
C GLY A 367 16.22 -0.26 14.64
N VAL A 368 15.85 0.48 15.71
CA VAL A 368 15.15 1.77 15.60
C VAL A 368 15.97 2.78 14.79
N ILE A 369 17.29 2.82 14.99
CA ILE A 369 18.18 3.72 14.22
C ILE A 369 18.17 3.35 12.75
N ASN A 370 18.23 2.07 12.41
CA ASN A 370 18.20 1.58 11.03
C ASN A 370 16.87 1.92 10.34
N GLN A 371 15.75 1.66 11.01
CA GLN A 371 14.43 2.02 10.49
C GLN A 371 14.31 3.54 10.26
N SER A 372 14.79 4.34 11.20
CA SER A 372 14.73 5.80 11.11
C SER A 372 15.65 6.39 10.04
N TYR A 373 16.65 5.63 9.54
CA TYR A 373 17.49 6.04 8.42
C TYR A 373 16.67 6.29 7.15
N PHE A 374 15.66 5.48 6.90
CA PHE A 374 14.84 5.52 5.68
C PHE A 374 13.70 6.54 5.73
N VAL A 375 13.49 7.23 6.85
CA VAL A 375 12.40 8.20 7.01
C VAL A 375 12.92 9.56 7.49
N GLN A 376 12.04 10.55 7.53
CA GLN A 376 12.37 11.84 8.13
C GLN A 376 12.79 11.66 9.60
N ASN A 377 14.00 12.04 9.94
CA ASN A 377 14.59 11.86 11.27
C ASN A 377 15.20 13.14 11.83
N LYS A 378 15.67 13.10 13.09
CA LYS A 378 16.21 14.26 13.82
C LYS A 378 17.73 14.28 13.95
N TYR A 379 18.43 13.28 13.44
CA TYR A 379 19.89 13.23 13.54
C TYR A 379 20.59 13.67 12.25
N ASN A 380 21.87 14.02 12.38
CA ASN A 380 22.65 14.55 11.26
C ASN A 380 23.46 13.44 10.58
N ILE A 381 22.93 12.94 9.47
CA ILE A 381 23.59 11.97 8.59
C ILE A 381 23.62 12.53 7.16
N PRO A 382 24.52 12.05 6.28
CA PRO A 382 24.63 12.56 4.91
C PRO A 382 23.31 12.41 4.12
N TYR A 383 22.70 11.23 4.15
CA TYR A 383 21.41 10.98 3.49
C TYR A 383 20.26 11.60 4.29
N LYS A 384 19.39 12.33 3.61
CA LYS A 384 18.21 12.98 4.19
C LYS A 384 16.95 12.47 3.50
N SER A 385 16.33 11.45 4.07
CA SER A 385 15.07 10.96 3.58
C SER A 385 13.96 12.00 3.75
N ASN A 386 13.10 12.10 2.75
CA ASN A 386 11.86 12.86 2.82
C ASN A 386 10.61 11.96 2.99
N LEU A 387 10.76 10.65 3.12
CA LEU A 387 9.68 9.74 3.46
C LEU A 387 9.08 10.13 4.82
N GLN A 388 7.77 10.21 4.88
CA GLN A 388 7.08 10.77 6.05
C GLN A 388 6.99 9.78 7.21
N ALA A 389 6.88 8.47 6.92
CA ALA A 389 6.64 7.45 7.92
C ALA A 389 7.17 6.06 7.52
N PRO A 390 7.57 5.22 8.49
CA PRO A 390 7.80 3.80 8.28
C PRO A 390 6.53 2.99 8.53
N THR A 391 6.48 1.74 8.04
CA THR A 391 5.81 0.67 8.75
C THR A 391 6.68 0.28 9.94
N ASP A 392 6.13 0.36 11.17
CA ASP A 392 6.94 0.32 12.40
C ASP A 392 7.17 -1.11 12.89
N PHE A 393 8.08 -1.82 12.22
CA PHE A 393 8.47 -3.18 12.58
C PHE A 393 9.12 -3.26 13.97
N GLN A 394 9.74 -2.17 14.45
CA GLN A 394 10.34 -2.17 15.78
C GLN A 394 9.26 -2.24 16.86
N ALA A 395 8.20 -1.46 16.70
CA ALA A 395 7.05 -1.50 17.61
C ALA A 395 6.31 -2.85 17.54
N LEU A 396 6.20 -3.47 16.35
CA LEU A 396 5.68 -4.83 16.19
C LEU A 396 6.50 -5.85 16.99
N TRP A 397 7.83 -5.83 16.87
CA TRP A 397 8.65 -6.77 17.63
C TRP A 397 8.58 -6.51 19.13
N GLY A 398 8.52 -5.24 19.54
CA GLY A 398 8.36 -4.88 20.95
C GLY A 398 7.05 -5.41 21.56
N ILE A 399 5.92 -5.25 20.87
CA ILE A 399 4.63 -5.79 21.36
C ILE A 399 4.59 -7.32 21.28
N THR A 400 5.23 -7.92 20.28
CA THR A 400 5.36 -9.38 20.19
C THR A 400 6.13 -9.93 21.38
N ASP A 401 7.27 -9.33 21.73
CA ASP A 401 8.04 -9.70 22.91
C ASP A 401 7.22 -9.53 24.20
N ALA A 402 6.52 -8.42 24.34
CA ALA A 402 5.65 -8.17 25.49
C ALA A 402 4.59 -9.26 25.72
N MET A 403 4.07 -9.87 24.63
CA MET A 403 3.02 -10.90 24.70
C MET A 403 3.56 -12.33 24.74
N THR A 404 4.81 -12.57 24.33
CA THR A 404 5.35 -13.93 24.17
C THR A 404 6.50 -14.27 25.08
N LYS A 405 7.19 -13.26 25.65
CA LYS A 405 8.32 -13.45 26.56
C LYS A 405 7.99 -12.97 27.97
N ASP A 406 8.64 -13.58 28.95
CA ASP A 406 8.55 -13.13 30.33
C ASP A 406 9.25 -11.76 30.52
N PHE A 407 8.76 -10.98 31.47
CA PHE A 407 9.39 -9.72 31.85
C PHE A 407 10.81 -9.96 32.35
N GLY A 408 11.78 -9.31 31.71
CA GLY A 408 13.19 -9.39 32.04
C GLY A 408 13.87 -8.01 32.02
N TRP A 409 15.19 -7.99 32.11
CA TRP A 409 15.94 -6.73 32.06
C TRP A 409 15.82 -6.04 30.70
N THR A 410 15.81 -6.79 29.62
CA THR A 410 15.67 -6.30 28.24
C THR A 410 14.49 -6.93 27.50
N ASP A 411 13.87 -7.99 28.05
CA ASP A 411 12.89 -8.84 27.39
C ASP A 411 11.46 -8.55 27.86
N GLY A 412 10.51 -9.11 27.13
CA GLY A 412 9.09 -8.94 27.40
C GLY A 412 8.66 -7.49 27.16
N VAL A 413 7.83 -6.95 28.03
CA VAL A 413 7.31 -5.58 27.87
C VAL A 413 8.37 -4.47 28.02
N ASN A 414 9.56 -4.79 28.55
CA ASN A 414 10.70 -3.87 28.54
C ASN A 414 11.21 -3.58 27.12
N GLU A 415 11.16 -4.54 26.21
CA GLU A 415 11.53 -4.31 24.81
C GLU A 415 10.58 -3.30 24.17
N LEU A 416 9.27 -3.43 24.41
CA LEU A 416 8.27 -2.46 23.92
C LEU A 416 8.53 -1.06 24.48
N TYR A 417 8.74 -0.95 25.79
CA TYR A 417 9.05 0.32 26.44
C TYR A 417 10.29 0.97 25.87
N THR A 418 11.38 0.20 25.72
CA THR A 418 12.67 0.66 25.23
C THR A 418 12.57 1.11 23.78
N THR A 419 11.82 0.38 22.96
CA THR A 419 11.56 0.75 21.56
C THR A 419 10.86 2.10 21.47
N LEU A 420 9.77 2.29 22.21
CA LEU A 420 9.04 3.56 22.22
C LEU A 420 9.83 4.71 22.84
N ALA A 421 10.71 4.44 23.80
CA ALA A 421 11.60 5.44 24.40
C ALA A 421 12.58 6.05 23.37
N GLN A 422 12.83 5.38 22.24
CA GLN A 422 13.67 5.84 21.15
C GLN A 422 12.94 6.70 20.11
N ASP A 423 11.68 7.02 20.30
CA ASP A 423 10.88 7.85 19.37
C ASP A 423 11.48 9.25 19.10
N PHE A 424 12.42 9.69 19.95
CA PHE A 424 13.14 10.95 19.74
C PHE A 424 13.92 11.00 18.41
N VAL A 425 14.23 9.86 17.80
CA VAL A 425 14.95 9.80 16.51
C VAL A 425 14.06 10.20 15.33
N TYR A 426 12.75 9.92 15.38
CA TYR A 426 11.82 10.26 14.31
C TYR A 426 11.44 11.75 14.33
N LYS A 427 11.23 12.33 13.14
CA LYS A 427 10.72 13.70 13.05
C LYS A 427 9.35 13.84 13.70
N ASP A 428 8.46 12.89 13.42
CA ASP A 428 7.10 12.83 13.95
C ASP A 428 6.66 11.36 14.14
N PRO A 429 6.82 10.78 15.32
CA PRO A 429 6.45 9.39 15.58
C PRO A 429 4.94 9.12 15.52
N LEU A 430 4.08 10.16 15.54
CA LEU A 430 2.65 10.00 15.33
C LEU A 430 2.30 9.54 13.90
N ARG A 431 3.24 9.64 12.97
CA ARG A 431 3.07 9.17 11.60
C ARG A 431 3.44 7.72 11.38
N ASN A 432 4.22 7.10 12.31
CA ASN A 432 4.60 5.70 12.18
C ASN A 432 3.37 4.81 12.09
N VAL A 433 3.31 3.93 11.10
CA VAL A 433 2.23 2.95 10.94
C VAL A 433 2.54 1.75 11.82
N ILE A 434 1.78 1.59 12.91
CA ILE A 434 1.92 0.49 13.88
C ILE A 434 0.92 -0.62 13.56
N PHE A 435 1.33 -1.86 13.73
CA PHE A 435 0.54 -3.04 13.35
C PHE A 435 0.94 -4.26 14.17
N LEU A 436 0.13 -5.32 14.11
CA LEU A 436 0.40 -6.60 14.77
C LEU A 436 0.84 -7.68 13.78
N ASP A 437 0.32 -7.63 12.56
CA ASP A 437 0.72 -8.48 11.44
C ASP A 437 0.31 -7.84 10.10
N ASN A 438 0.62 -8.54 9.02
CA ASN A 438 0.26 -8.18 7.65
C ASN A 438 0.25 -9.44 6.76
N HIS A 439 0.12 -9.26 5.45
CA HIS A 439 0.05 -10.35 4.47
C HIS A 439 1.36 -11.15 4.27
N ASP A 440 2.46 -10.73 4.89
CA ASP A 440 3.79 -11.39 4.83
C ASP A 440 4.21 -12.01 6.17
N LEU A 441 3.43 -11.80 7.21
CA LEU A 441 3.75 -12.24 8.57
C LEU A 441 2.75 -13.27 9.07
N SER A 442 3.20 -14.11 10.02
CA SER A 442 2.30 -14.99 10.76
C SER A 442 1.23 -14.19 11.48
N ARG A 443 -0.03 -14.65 11.40
CA ARG A 443 -1.16 -14.00 12.08
C ARG A 443 -0.86 -13.84 13.56
N PHE A 444 -0.99 -12.63 14.08
CA PHE A 444 -0.60 -12.32 15.45
C PHE A 444 -1.37 -13.15 16.48
N TYR A 445 -2.65 -13.43 16.22
CA TYR A 445 -3.45 -14.32 17.06
C TYR A 445 -2.84 -15.72 17.19
N SER A 446 -2.27 -16.26 16.10
CA SER A 446 -1.51 -17.53 16.15
C SER A 446 -0.18 -17.39 16.89
N VAL A 447 0.52 -16.27 16.70
CA VAL A 447 1.82 -15.98 17.35
C VAL A 447 1.68 -15.96 18.87
N VAL A 448 0.58 -15.41 19.39
CA VAL A 448 0.31 -15.38 20.85
C VAL A 448 -0.33 -16.66 21.40
N GLY A 449 -0.35 -17.73 20.59
CA GLY A 449 -0.87 -19.05 21.00
C GLY A 449 -2.38 -19.11 21.09
N GLU A 450 -3.10 -18.30 20.33
CA GLU A 450 -4.57 -18.19 20.30
C GLU A 450 -5.16 -17.79 21.67
N ASP A 451 -4.33 -17.16 22.50
CA ASP A 451 -4.74 -16.62 23.79
C ASP A 451 -5.47 -15.28 23.60
N ILE A 452 -6.74 -15.26 23.91
CA ILE A 452 -7.60 -14.09 23.72
C ILE A 452 -7.21 -12.90 24.62
N LEU A 453 -6.66 -13.15 25.81
CA LEU A 453 -6.26 -12.08 26.73
C LEU A 453 -5.00 -11.38 26.20
N LYS A 454 -4.00 -12.15 25.77
CA LYS A 454 -2.80 -11.63 25.12
C LYS A 454 -3.15 -10.83 23.85
N TYR A 455 -4.07 -11.39 23.05
CA TYR A 455 -4.50 -10.73 21.82
C TYR A 455 -5.21 -9.40 22.11
N LYS A 456 -6.14 -9.37 23.05
CA LYS A 456 -6.81 -8.14 23.47
C LYS A 456 -5.85 -7.13 24.09
N ALA A 457 -4.82 -7.56 24.83
CA ALA A 457 -3.80 -6.68 25.35
C ALA A 457 -3.00 -5.99 24.23
N ALA A 458 -2.61 -6.75 23.20
CA ALA A 458 -1.96 -6.20 22.02
C ALA A 458 -2.87 -5.26 21.23
N LEU A 459 -4.16 -5.58 21.07
CA LEU A 459 -5.16 -4.71 20.43
C LEU A 459 -5.41 -3.42 21.23
N ALA A 460 -5.45 -3.49 22.58
CA ALA A 460 -5.52 -2.30 23.42
C ALA A 460 -4.34 -1.36 23.18
N TRP A 461 -3.12 -1.93 23.13
CA TRP A 461 -1.93 -1.17 22.77
C TRP A 461 -2.04 -0.59 21.36
N LEU A 462 -2.35 -1.38 20.36
CA LEU A 462 -2.45 -0.95 18.97
C LEU A 462 -3.38 0.25 18.79
N LEU A 463 -4.56 0.19 19.41
CA LEU A 463 -5.60 1.20 19.23
C LEU A 463 -5.45 2.43 20.14
N THR A 464 -4.54 2.39 21.13
CA THR A 464 -4.33 3.52 22.04
C THR A 464 -2.92 4.10 22.04
N CYS A 465 -1.93 3.37 21.54
CA CYS A 465 -0.56 3.86 21.40
C CYS A 465 -0.45 5.02 20.39
N ARG A 466 0.72 5.66 20.37
CA ARG A 466 1.07 6.63 19.34
C ARG A 466 1.19 5.97 17.96
N GLY A 467 0.95 6.72 16.91
CA GLY A 467 1.06 6.23 15.53
C GLY A 467 -0.29 6.05 14.85
N ILE A 468 -0.25 5.49 13.66
CA ILE A 468 -1.41 5.17 12.82
C ILE A 468 -1.62 3.66 12.92
N PRO A 469 -2.65 3.16 13.61
CA PRO A 469 -2.90 1.73 13.70
C PRO A 469 -3.31 1.14 12.35
N GLN A 470 -2.77 -0.04 12.03
CA GLN A 470 -3.16 -0.86 10.90
C GLN A 470 -3.60 -2.23 11.39
N LEU A 471 -4.73 -2.71 10.89
CA LEU A 471 -5.27 -4.04 11.09
C LEU A 471 -5.27 -4.79 9.77
N TYR A 472 -4.88 -6.05 9.77
CA TYR A 472 -4.95 -6.91 8.59
C TYR A 472 -6.31 -7.60 8.53
N TYR A 473 -6.91 -7.77 7.33
CA TYR A 473 -8.25 -8.35 7.19
C TYR A 473 -8.36 -9.71 7.92
N GLY A 474 -9.46 -9.89 8.64
CA GLY A 474 -9.73 -11.09 9.42
C GLY A 474 -9.13 -11.12 10.83
N ASP A 475 -8.31 -10.15 11.21
CA ASP A 475 -7.81 -10.02 12.59
C ASP A 475 -8.96 -9.76 13.56
N GLU A 476 -9.97 -9.04 13.12
CA GLU A 476 -11.16 -8.72 13.92
C GLU A 476 -12.03 -9.93 14.26
N ILE A 477 -11.82 -11.05 13.58
CA ILE A 477 -12.45 -12.32 13.90
C ILE A 477 -11.45 -13.39 14.36
N GLY A 478 -10.19 -12.99 14.63
CA GLY A 478 -9.14 -13.87 15.10
C GLY A 478 -8.72 -14.92 14.09
N MET A 479 -8.60 -14.58 12.78
CA MET A 479 -8.08 -15.48 11.76
C MET A 479 -6.66 -15.93 12.11
N LYS A 480 -6.33 -17.17 11.71
CA LYS A 480 -5.13 -17.88 12.10
C LYS A 480 -4.28 -18.27 10.90
N GLY A 481 -2.97 -18.34 11.11
CA GLY A 481 -2.02 -18.85 10.13
C GLY A 481 -0.58 -18.54 10.53
N PHE A 482 0.31 -19.42 10.10
CA PHE A 482 1.77 -19.21 10.16
C PHE A 482 2.34 -19.14 8.75
N THR A 483 3.40 -18.38 8.57
CA THR A 483 4.12 -18.30 7.29
C THR A 483 4.92 -19.57 6.95
N SER A 484 5.01 -20.52 7.86
CA SER A 484 5.56 -21.85 7.61
C SER A 484 4.41 -22.83 7.34
N PRO A 485 4.46 -23.64 6.27
CA PRO A 485 5.56 -23.83 5.31
C PRO A 485 5.69 -22.71 4.26
N ASN A 486 4.73 -21.81 4.10
CA ASN A 486 4.79 -20.69 3.17
C ASN A 486 3.76 -19.59 3.53
N ASP A 487 3.92 -18.41 2.92
CA ASP A 487 3.11 -17.20 3.14
C ASP A 487 1.62 -17.33 2.73
N GLY A 488 1.28 -18.25 1.85
CA GLY A 488 -0.14 -18.48 1.46
C GLY A 488 -1.05 -18.86 2.64
N TYR A 489 -0.49 -19.47 3.69
CA TYR A 489 -1.27 -19.87 4.87
C TYR A 489 -1.72 -18.71 5.75
N VAL A 490 -1.16 -17.52 5.59
CA VAL A 490 -1.61 -16.29 6.28
C VAL A 490 -2.56 -15.45 5.42
N ARG A 491 -2.76 -15.85 4.14
CA ARG A 491 -3.57 -15.18 3.13
C ARG A 491 -4.86 -15.96 2.81
N LYS A 492 -5.49 -16.52 3.84
CA LYS A 492 -6.74 -17.26 3.70
C LYS A 492 -7.91 -16.34 3.36
N ASP A 493 -8.94 -16.90 2.72
CA ASP A 493 -10.17 -16.18 2.45
C ASP A 493 -10.86 -15.66 3.72
N PHE A 494 -11.46 -14.49 3.61
CA PHE A 494 -12.37 -14.02 4.67
C PHE A 494 -13.67 -14.83 4.61
N PRO A 495 -14.08 -15.50 5.70
CA PRO A 495 -15.26 -16.38 5.68
C PRO A 495 -16.55 -15.58 5.47
N GLY A 496 -17.30 -15.91 4.43
CA GLY A 496 -18.51 -15.21 4.00
C GLY A 496 -18.26 -14.27 2.82
N GLY A 497 -17.03 -14.26 2.28
CA GLY A 497 -16.69 -13.48 1.09
C GLY A 497 -17.23 -14.06 -0.22
N TRP A 498 -17.61 -15.34 -0.22
CA TRP A 498 -18.17 -16.03 -1.40
C TRP A 498 -19.58 -16.54 -1.10
N ALA A 499 -20.44 -16.50 -2.10
CA ALA A 499 -21.82 -16.96 -1.97
C ALA A 499 -21.93 -18.43 -1.56
N SER A 500 -20.90 -19.23 -1.81
CA SER A 500 -20.81 -20.64 -1.45
C SER A 500 -20.31 -20.91 -0.02
N ASP A 501 -19.89 -19.87 0.71
CA ASP A 501 -19.34 -20.04 2.05
C ASP A 501 -20.42 -20.52 3.03
N PRO A 502 -20.10 -21.49 3.90
CA PRO A 502 -21.08 -22.05 4.85
C PRO A 502 -21.41 -21.06 5.98
N GLU A 503 -20.56 -20.08 6.24
CA GLU A 503 -20.71 -19.07 7.28
C GLU A 503 -20.38 -17.70 6.72
N ASN A 504 -21.04 -16.66 7.23
CA ASN A 504 -20.75 -15.27 6.85
C ASN A 504 -20.34 -14.45 8.07
N LYS A 505 -19.03 -14.25 8.24
CA LYS A 505 -18.46 -13.51 9.37
C LYS A 505 -18.60 -11.98 9.26
N PHE A 506 -19.01 -11.46 8.14
CA PHE A 506 -19.43 -10.06 8.02
C PHE A 506 -20.68 -9.78 8.86
N LEU A 507 -21.50 -10.82 9.10
CA LEU A 507 -22.71 -10.73 9.89
C LEU A 507 -22.46 -11.21 11.34
N LYS A 508 -23.14 -10.60 12.31
CA LYS A 508 -23.04 -11.00 13.72
C LYS A 508 -23.44 -12.46 13.92
N GLU A 509 -24.48 -12.89 13.25
CA GLU A 509 -25.03 -14.24 13.34
C GLU A 509 -24.08 -15.32 12.82
N GLY A 510 -23.16 -14.94 11.94
CA GLY A 510 -22.13 -15.83 11.41
C GLY A 510 -20.89 -15.96 12.30
N ARG A 511 -20.70 -15.05 13.26
CA ARG A 511 -19.58 -15.09 14.20
C ARG A 511 -19.91 -15.93 15.43
N ASN A 512 -18.99 -16.79 15.85
CA ASN A 512 -19.10 -17.44 17.15
C ASN A 512 -18.81 -16.45 18.29
N SER A 513 -19.04 -16.89 19.55
CA SER A 513 -18.92 -16.01 20.72
C SER A 513 -17.51 -15.39 20.89
N LYS A 514 -16.46 -16.11 20.51
CA LYS A 514 -15.07 -15.65 20.60
C LYS A 514 -14.76 -14.63 19.50
N GLU A 515 -15.18 -14.89 18.26
CA GLU A 515 -15.04 -13.99 17.14
C GLU A 515 -15.81 -12.68 17.37
N GLU A 516 -17.04 -12.78 17.88
CA GLU A 516 -17.85 -11.60 18.24
C GLU A 516 -17.22 -10.80 19.36
N ASP A 517 -16.66 -11.44 20.38
CA ASP A 517 -15.98 -10.78 21.49
C ASP A 517 -14.73 -10.00 21.03
N ILE A 518 -13.95 -10.53 20.05
CA ILE A 518 -12.82 -9.83 19.45
C ILE A 518 -13.33 -8.65 18.60
N TRP A 519 -14.34 -8.89 17.76
CA TRP A 519 -14.91 -7.87 16.88
C TRP A 519 -15.46 -6.67 17.68
N GLU A 520 -16.29 -6.95 18.70
CA GLU A 520 -16.85 -5.91 19.57
C GLU A 520 -15.75 -5.14 20.32
N TYR A 521 -14.70 -5.82 20.77
CA TYR A 521 -13.58 -5.20 21.45
C TYR A 521 -12.87 -4.19 20.55
N ILE A 522 -12.54 -4.58 19.33
CA ILE A 522 -11.91 -3.71 18.33
C ILE A 522 -12.85 -2.56 17.97
N ALA A 523 -14.11 -2.85 17.66
CA ALA A 523 -15.08 -1.83 17.26
C ALA A 523 -15.28 -0.75 18.34
N LYS A 524 -15.37 -1.13 19.62
CA LYS A 524 -15.49 -0.19 20.74
C LYS A 524 -14.26 0.70 20.86
N LEU A 525 -13.06 0.13 20.84
CA LEU A 525 -11.81 0.89 20.95
C LEU A 525 -11.55 1.77 19.72
N ALA A 526 -11.77 1.26 18.50
CA ALA A 526 -11.56 2.01 17.28
C ALA A 526 -12.52 3.20 17.13
N ASN A 527 -13.81 3.00 17.42
CA ASN A 527 -14.78 4.09 17.39
C ASN A 527 -14.54 5.11 18.52
N PHE A 528 -14.08 4.68 19.70
CA PHE A 528 -13.65 5.59 20.75
C PHE A 528 -12.41 6.39 20.31
N ARG A 529 -11.38 5.72 19.75
CA ARG A 529 -10.19 6.36 19.20
C ARG A 529 -10.54 7.46 18.21
N LYS A 530 -11.44 7.18 17.28
CA LYS A 530 -11.90 8.13 16.26
C LYS A 530 -12.43 9.44 16.87
N ALA A 531 -13.07 9.37 18.02
CA ALA A 531 -13.62 10.51 18.74
C ALA A 531 -12.62 11.17 19.72
N SER A 532 -11.52 10.48 20.08
CA SER A 532 -10.58 10.91 21.10
C SER A 532 -9.41 11.70 20.54
N SER A 533 -9.36 13.00 20.79
CA SER A 533 -8.20 13.83 20.45
C SER A 533 -6.96 13.46 21.28
N ALA A 534 -7.14 13.00 22.50
CA ALA A 534 -6.04 12.53 23.35
C ALA A 534 -5.31 11.34 22.72
N ILE A 535 -6.05 10.33 22.22
CA ILE A 535 -5.43 9.17 21.56
C ILE A 535 -4.84 9.57 20.19
N THR A 536 -5.55 10.35 19.40
CA THR A 536 -5.16 10.60 18.02
C THR A 536 -4.03 11.62 17.89
N THR A 537 -4.11 12.75 18.57
CA THR A 537 -3.15 13.85 18.42
C THR A 537 -2.51 14.31 19.74
N GLY A 538 -2.95 13.74 20.86
CA GLY A 538 -2.45 14.08 22.18
C GLY A 538 -1.03 13.60 22.44
N LYS A 539 -0.48 14.02 23.57
CA LYS A 539 0.82 13.58 24.06
C LYS A 539 0.74 12.17 24.61
N MET A 540 1.87 11.50 24.64
CA MET A 540 2.05 10.22 25.31
C MET A 540 2.97 10.39 26.51
N MET A 541 2.66 9.70 27.60
CA MET A 541 3.54 9.49 28.74
C MET A 541 3.50 8.02 29.08
N GLN A 542 4.66 7.37 29.15
CA GLN A 542 4.79 5.99 29.56
C GLN A 542 5.62 5.88 30.84
N PHE A 543 5.31 4.87 31.62
CA PHE A 543 6.05 4.55 32.84
C PHE A 543 6.89 3.30 32.60
N ALA A 544 8.09 3.27 33.18
CA ALA A 544 8.99 2.12 33.06
C ALA A 544 8.30 0.87 33.64
N PRO A 545 8.26 -0.25 32.89
CA PRO A 545 7.57 -1.46 33.34
C PRO A 545 8.19 -2.03 34.62
N GLN A 546 7.34 -2.58 35.48
CA GLN A 546 7.76 -3.25 36.70
C GLN A 546 7.02 -4.58 36.84
N LYS A 547 7.76 -5.69 36.98
CA LYS A 547 7.18 -7.05 37.13
C LYS A 547 6.16 -7.44 36.06
N GLY A 548 6.27 -6.86 34.84
CA GLY A 548 5.32 -7.09 33.77
C GLY A 548 4.09 -6.13 33.75
N GLU A 549 4.01 -5.20 34.70
CA GLU A 549 3.05 -4.09 34.65
C GLU A 549 3.57 -3.01 33.70
N TYR A 550 2.79 -2.63 32.69
CA TYR A 550 3.10 -1.53 31.82
C TYR A 550 1.93 -0.57 31.72
N VAL A 551 2.18 0.70 32.06
CA VAL A 551 1.18 1.77 32.05
C VAL A 551 1.64 2.92 31.18
N PHE A 552 0.74 3.37 30.31
CA PHE A 552 0.96 4.59 29.56
C PHE A 552 -0.33 5.41 29.44
N PHE A 553 -0.15 6.70 29.23
CA PHE A 553 -1.23 7.66 29.09
C PHE A 553 -1.18 8.35 27.74
N ARG A 554 -2.37 8.56 27.17
CA ARG A 554 -2.58 9.51 26.08
C ARG A 554 -3.38 10.67 26.62
N TYR A 555 -2.94 11.89 26.40
CA TYR A 555 -3.59 13.04 27.01
C TYR A 555 -3.44 14.33 26.21
N ASP A 556 -4.43 15.19 26.37
CA ASP A 556 -4.42 16.58 25.92
C ASP A 556 -5.06 17.49 26.99
N SER A 557 -5.47 18.70 26.61
CA SER A 557 -6.14 19.64 27.54
C SER A 557 -7.56 19.24 27.92
N LYS A 558 -8.17 18.29 27.23
CA LYS A 558 -9.59 17.91 27.39
C LYS A 558 -9.76 16.53 27.99
N GLN A 559 -8.84 15.61 27.73
CA GLN A 559 -9.02 14.18 27.97
C GLN A 559 -7.71 13.53 28.42
N THR A 560 -7.82 12.55 29.31
CA THR A 560 -6.70 11.68 29.71
C THR A 560 -7.17 10.23 29.64
N ILE A 561 -6.48 9.43 28.83
CA ILE A 561 -6.73 8.01 28.64
C ILE A 561 -5.55 7.25 29.24
N MET A 562 -5.86 6.31 30.12
CA MET A 562 -4.91 5.38 30.75
C MET A 562 -5.06 4.00 30.10
N THR A 563 -3.96 3.44 29.64
CA THR A 563 -3.89 2.04 29.17
C THR A 563 -2.95 1.28 30.09
N VAL A 564 -3.40 0.13 30.57
CA VAL A 564 -2.64 -0.75 31.45
C VAL A 564 -2.59 -2.14 30.85
N LEU A 565 -1.39 -2.71 30.75
CA LEU A 565 -1.15 -4.08 30.36
C LEU A 565 -0.53 -4.84 31.55
N ASN A 566 -1.15 -5.94 31.98
CA ASN A 566 -0.51 -6.94 32.80
C ASN A 566 0.06 -8.02 31.88
N THR A 567 1.38 -8.01 31.67
CA THR A 567 2.08 -9.04 30.86
C THR A 567 2.70 -10.16 31.70
N ALA A 568 2.42 -10.15 33.02
CA ALA A 568 2.88 -11.19 33.94
C ALA A 568 1.97 -12.42 33.92
N LYS A 569 2.52 -13.54 34.37
CA LYS A 569 1.77 -14.80 34.59
C LYS A 569 1.00 -14.85 35.90
N GLU A 570 0.99 -13.74 36.64
CA GLU A 570 0.34 -13.60 37.92
C GLU A 570 -0.59 -12.37 37.97
N LYS A 571 -1.50 -12.36 38.91
CA LYS A 571 -2.36 -11.22 39.17
C LYS A 571 -1.50 -10.08 39.71
N LEU A 572 -1.64 -8.90 39.12
CA LEU A 572 -0.97 -7.68 39.60
C LEU A 572 -1.96 -6.69 40.19
N THR A 573 -1.53 -6.03 41.23
CA THR A 573 -2.26 -4.87 41.79
C THR A 573 -1.62 -3.60 41.24
N ILE A 574 -2.41 -2.83 40.52
CA ILE A 574 -2.03 -1.54 39.93
C ILE A 574 -2.19 -0.48 41.03
N VAL A 575 -1.06 0.05 41.50
CA VAL A 575 -1.03 1.02 42.60
C VAL A 575 -1.09 2.44 42.05
N MET A 576 -2.22 3.10 42.13
CA MET A 576 -2.49 4.38 41.45
C MET A 576 -1.60 5.53 41.91
N SER A 577 -1.06 5.49 43.13
CA SER A 577 -0.11 6.49 43.60
C SER A 577 1.19 6.56 42.78
N ASN A 578 1.59 5.45 42.18
CA ASN A 578 2.77 5.38 41.27
C ASN A 578 2.59 6.24 40.03
N TYR A 579 1.36 6.55 39.65
CA TYR A 579 0.98 7.28 38.44
C TYR A 579 0.45 8.69 38.75
N SER A 580 0.69 9.20 39.97
CA SER A 580 0.17 10.49 40.44
C SER A 580 0.50 11.68 39.52
N GLU A 581 1.58 11.61 38.74
CA GLU A 581 1.92 12.64 37.76
C GLU A 581 0.82 12.82 36.68
N ARG A 582 0.06 11.77 36.38
CA ARG A 582 -1.04 11.82 35.41
C ARG A 582 -2.43 11.63 35.99
N THR A 583 -2.53 11.10 37.20
CA THR A 583 -3.81 10.80 37.83
C THR A 583 -4.25 11.88 38.81
N LYS A 584 -3.37 12.77 39.27
CA LYS A 584 -3.69 13.86 40.16
C LYS A 584 -4.79 14.77 39.61
N GLY A 585 -5.87 14.94 40.38
CA GLY A 585 -7.01 15.80 40.02
C GLY A 585 -8.15 15.05 39.33
N PHE A 586 -8.02 13.74 39.16
CA PHE A 586 -9.11 12.86 38.77
C PHE A 586 -9.59 12.05 39.96
N SER A 587 -10.87 11.67 39.97
CA SER A 587 -11.48 10.89 41.06
C SER A 587 -12.14 9.59 40.58
N LYS A 588 -12.37 9.48 39.25
CA LYS A 588 -13.04 8.34 38.63
C LYS A 588 -12.29 7.89 37.39
N MET A 589 -12.54 6.66 36.99
CA MET A 589 -12.12 6.09 35.75
C MET A 589 -13.25 5.32 35.09
N LYS A 590 -13.45 5.56 33.77
CA LYS A 590 -14.48 4.89 32.96
C LYS A 590 -13.80 3.92 32.00
N ASN A 591 -14.08 2.64 32.15
CA ASN A 591 -13.60 1.63 31.21
C ASN A 591 -14.24 1.83 29.83
N ILE A 592 -13.43 1.96 28.78
CA ILE A 592 -13.91 2.29 27.44
C ILE A 592 -14.69 1.14 26.81
N VAL A 593 -14.30 -0.11 27.10
CA VAL A 593 -14.90 -1.30 26.50
C VAL A 593 -16.23 -1.64 27.16
N THR A 594 -16.29 -1.61 28.52
CA THR A 594 -17.47 -2.00 29.28
C THR A 594 -18.40 -0.83 29.59
N GLY A 595 -17.90 0.40 29.54
CA GLY A 595 -18.62 1.61 29.96
C GLY A 595 -18.72 1.76 31.48
N GLN A 596 -18.18 0.82 32.26
CA GLN A 596 -18.24 0.86 33.72
C GLN A 596 -17.43 2.03 34.27
N VAL A 597 -18.03 2.78 35.18
CA VAL A 597 -17.36 3.86 35.93
C VAL A 597 -17.06 3.35 37.35
N SER A 598 -15.84 3.58 37.80
CA SER A 598 -15.38 3.24 39.14
C SER A 598 -14.55 4.37 39.74
N SER A 599 -14.31 4.33 41.05
CA SER A 599 -13.38 5.24 41.71
C SER A 599 -11.98 5.04 41.17
N LEU A 600 -11.22 6.12 41.04
CA LEU A 600 -9.80 6.06 40.69
C LEU A 600 -9.00 5.66 41.96
N SER A 601 -8.90 4.37 42.18
CA SER A 601 -8.20 3.74 43.31
C SER A 601 -7.42 2.54 42.81
N ASP A 602 -6.60 1.95 43.66
CA ASP A 602 -5.88 0.72 43.35
C ASP A 602 -6.84 -0.37 42.88
N PHE A 603 -6.45 -1.10 41.85
CA PHE A 603 -7.23 -2.19 41.27
C PHE A 603 -6.30 -3.33 40.80
N SER A 604 -6.89 -4.46 40.46
CA SER A 604 -6.10 -5.60 40.04
C SER A 604 -6.46 -6.03 38.60
N LEU A 605 -5.46 -6.51 37.89
CA LEU A 605 -5.62 -7.21 36.60
C LEU A 605 -5.14 -8.65 36.74
N MET A 606 -5.88 -9.56 36.13
CA MET A 606 -5.51 -10.96 36.04
C MET A 606 -4.31 -11.13 35.06
N PRO A 607 -3.63 -12.29 35.05
CA PRO A 607 -2.56 -12.57 34.09
C PRO A 607 -2.98 -12.25 32.65
N MET A 608 -2.13 -11.53 31.93
CA MET A 608 -2.35 -11.11 30.53
C MET A 608 -3.59 -10.23 30.30
N GLU A 609 -4.25 -9.76 31.36
CA GLU A 609 -5.38 -8.84 31.23
C GLU A 609 -4.90 -7.42 30.96
N SER A 610 -5.71 -6.68 30.24
CA SER A 610 -5.47 -5.27 29.91
C SER A 610 -6.75 -4.45 30.08
N GLY A 611 -6.58 -3.15 30.19
CA GLY A 611 -7.72 -2.25 30.19
C GLY A 611 -7.36 -0.86 29.68
N VAL A 612 -8.40 -0.17 29.23
CA VAL A 612 -8.33 1.21 28.73
C VAL A 612 -9.39 2.03 29.45
N TRP A 613 -8.97 3.10 30.10
CA TRP A 613 -9.86 3.96 30.86
C TRP A 613 -9.72 5.42 30.47
N GLU A 614 -10.85 6.10 30.41
CA GLU A 614 -10.89 7.56 30.43
C GLU A 614 -10.95 8.01 31.89
N LEU A 615 -10.07 8.94 32.28
CA LEU A 615 -10.07 9.50 33.65
C LEU A 615 -11.02 10.69 33.73
N GLU A 616 -11.85 10.70 34.80
CA GLU A 616 -12.86 11.71 35.05
C GLU A 616 -12.59 12.42 36.40
N LYS A 617 -12.95 13.71 36.49
CA LYS A 617 -12.82 14.52 37.72
C LYS A 617 -13.80 14.14 38.79
#